data_ebc0fec5854b47ee7eb9c727e7ce0211
#
_entry.id   ebc0fec5854b47ee7eb9c727e7ce0211
#
_cell.length_a   1.000
_cell.length_b   1.000
_cell.length_c   1.000
_cell.angle_alpha   90.00
_cell.angle_beta   90.00
_cell.angle_gamma   90.00
#
_symmetry.space_group_name_H-M   'P 1'
#
loop_
_entity.id
_entity.type
_entity.pdbx_description
1 polymer ?
#
loop_
_entity_poly.entity_id
_entity_poly.type
_entity_poly.pdbx_seq_one_letter_code
_entity_poly.pdbx_strand_id
1 'polypeptide(L)'
;MARTTYADRLKALIANPAVSARDCQFAGSLLAYYVKRKTLTAGRARCVRELEVRYSAEAVADRATRAAPLTARLQALTARVTEGSWAGGFVESLTEQVASGRNLSPKQIEILEKIEGEHSDEAINSAASWDADFSDDMRERLTVVARYYRTEGYFTNLVDRVLTQTGQPTAFIPTEKQY
;
A
#
# COMPACT_ATOMS: atom_id res chain seq x y z
N MET A 1 4.02 42.72 -22.76
CA MET A 1 4.21 41.48 -21.98
C MET A 1 5.31 40.64 -22.62
N ALA A 2 6.36 40.28 -21.90
CA ALA A 2 7.44 39.46 -22.40
C ALA A 2 6.90 38.06 -22.75
N ARG A 3 7.21 37.57 -23.94
CA ARG A 3 6.76 36.25 -24.43
C ARG A 3 7.54 35.17 -23.70
N THR A 4 6.89 34.38 -22.84
CA THR A 4 7.52 33.29 -22.08
C THR A 4 8.16 32.28 -23.05
N THR A 5 9.46 32.06 -22.92
CA THR A 5 10.19 31.14 -23.79
C THR A 5 9.96 29.69 -23.37
N TYR A 6 10.23 28.74 -24.26
CA TYR A 6 10.24 27.31 -23.88
C TYR A 6 11.26 26.98 -22.79
N ALA A 7 12.35 27.75 -22.71
CA ALA A 7 13.32 27.59 -21.62
C ALA A 7 12.69 27.94 -20.27
N ASP A 8 11.97 29.04 -20.19
CA ASP A 8 11.31 29.49 -18.93
C ASP A 8 10.22 28.50 -18.50
N ARG A 9 9.43 28.03 -19.46
CA ARG A 9 8.36 27.02 -19.24
C ARG A 9 8.94 25.70 -18.71
N LEU A 10 10.01 25.19 -19.30
CA LEU A 10 10.68 23.95 -18.89
C LEU A 10 11.37 24.10 -17.54
N LYS A 11 12.00 25.24 -17.26
CA LYS A 11 12.56 25.53 -15.93
C LYS A 11 11.47 25.57 -14.85
N ALA A 12 10.32 26.16 -15.15
CA ALA A 12 9.17 26.19 -14.24
C ALA A 12 8.65 24.78 -13.94
N LEU A 13 8.56 23.90 -14.95
CA LEU A 13 8.19 22.49 -14.76
C LEU A 13 9.20 21.74 -13.89
N ILE A 14 10.51 21.92 -14.11
CA ILE A 14 11.57 21.28 -13.32
C ILE A 14 11.56 21.77 -11.86
N ALA A 15 11.23 23.03 -11.62
CA ALA A 15 11.14 23.62 -10.28
C ALA A 15 9.84 23.27 -9.55
N ASN A 16 8.84 22.72 -10.24
CA ASN A 16 7.54 22.38 -9.63
C ASN A 16 7.64 21.08 -8.84
N PRO A 17 7.46 21.09 -7.51
CA PRO A 17 7.58 19.90 -6.65
C PRO A 17 6.53 18.83 -6.94
N ALA A 18 5.42 19.18 -7.61
CA ALA A 18 4.39 18.21 -8.00
C ALA A 18 4.81 17.34 -9.20
N VAL A 19 5.88 17.72 -9.92
CA VAL A 19 6.36 16.98 -11.11
C VAL A 19 7.13 15.74 -10.66
N SER A 20 6.76 14.57 -11.22
CA SER A 20 7.44 13.32 -10.92
C SER A 20 8.93 13.37 -11.32
N ALA A 21 9.78 12.62 -10.62
CA ALA A 21 11.22 12.55 -10.93
C ALA A 21 11.47 12.18 -12.40
N ARG A 22 10.67 11.26 -12.97
CA ARG A 22 10.74 10.85 -14.37
C ARG A 22 10.40 12.00 -15.32
N ASP A 23 9.30 12.72 -15.06
CA ASP A 23 8.87 13.81 -15.92
C ASP A 23 9.79 15.03 -15.75
N CYS A 24 10.40 15.21 -14.59
CA CYS A 24 11.42 16.21 -14.33
C CYS A 24 12.70 15.93 -15.18
N GLN A 25 13.19 14.67 -15.20
CA GLN A 25 14.30 14.27 -16.06
C GLN A 25 13.96 14.45 -17.54
N PHE A 26 12.74 14.12 -17.95
CA PHE A 26 12.29 14.33 -19.32
C PHE A 26 12.25 15.81 -19.70
N ALA A 27 11.70 16.68 -18.82
CA ALA A 27 11.72 18.13 -19.02
C ALA A 27 13.16 18.69 -19.11
N GLY A 28 14.09 18.16 -18.28
CA GLY A 28 15.51 18.48 -18.34
C GLY A 28 16.13 18.13 -19.69
N SER A 29 15.81 16.97 -20.25
CA SER A 29 16.29 16.57 -21.58
C SER A 29 15.77 17.48 -22.71
N LEU A 30 14.49 17.92 -22.61
CA LEU A 30 13.89 18.87 -23.54
C LEU A 30 14.54 20.26 -23.42
N LEU A 31 14.87 20.69 -22.19
CA LEU A 31 15.56 21.93 -21.96
C LEU A 31 16.96 21.92 -22.57
N ALA A 32 17.74 20.85 -22.34
CA ALA A 32 19.07 20.70 -22.92
C ALA A 32 19.03 20.73 -24.47
N TYR A 33 18.04 20.04 -25.06
CA TYR A 33 17.83 20.11 -26.52
C TYR A 33 17.49 21.53 -26.98
N TYR A 34 16.57 22.22 -26.29
CA TYR A 34 16.18 23.59 -26.63
C TYR A 34 17.35 24.58 -26.53
N VAL A 35 18.17 24.48 -25.47
CA VAL A 35 19.35 25.33 -25.30
C VAL A 35 20.32 25.19 -26.48
N LYS A 36 20.53 23.94 -26.95
CA LYS A 36 21.44 23.62 -28.08
C LYS A 36 20.85 24.06 -29.44
N ARG A 37 19.56 23.87 -29.67
CA ARG A 37 18.93 24.06 -31.01
C ARG A 37 18.14 25.36 -31.12
N LYS A 38 17.84 26.04 -30.01
CA LYS A 38 16.99 27.25 -29.90
C LYS A 38 15.56 27.07 -30.40
N THR A 39 15.19 25.86 -30.82
CA THR A 39 13.85 25.51 -31.28
C THR A 39 13.45 24.13 -30.77
N LEU A 40 12.14 23.88 -30.67
CA LEU A 40 11.57 22.56 -30.44
C LEU A 40 10.82 22.11 -31.69
N THR A 41 10.89 20.83 -32.02
CA THR A 41 10.01 20.23 -33.03
C THR A 41 8.57 20.25 -32.52
N ALA A 42 7.59 20.19 -33.44
CA ALA A 42 6.18 20.21 -33.11
C ALA A 42 5.80 19.13 -32.05
N GLY A 43 6.37 17.92 -32.17
CA GLY A 43 6.17 16.84 -31.21
C GLY A 43 6.70 17.18 -29.82
N ARG A 44 7.95 17.72 -29.72
CA ARG A 44 8.50 18.14 -28.42
C ARG A 44 7.75 19.31 -27.80
N ALA A 45 7.31 20.27 -28.60
CA ALA A 45 6.50 21.37 -28.13
C ALA A 45 5.12 20.91 -27.61
N ARG A 46 4.56 19.83 -28.20
CA ARG A 46 3.36 19.18 -27.70
C ARG A 46 3.60 18.52 -26.35
N CYS A 47 4.71 17.78 -26.16
CA CYS A 47 5.06 17.19 -24.88
C CYS A 47 5.18 18.23 -23.76
N VAL A 48 5.76 19.41 -24.02
CA VAL A 48 5.83 20.50 -23.03
C VAL A 48 4.41 20.92 -22.62
N ARG A 49 3.50 21.15 -23.57
CA ARG A 49 2.11 21.50 -23.25
C ARG A 49 1.38 20.42 -22.46
N GLU A 50 1.58 19.15 -22.80
CA GLU A 50 1.00 18.02 -22.09
C GLU A 50 1.49 17.94 -20.63
N LEU A 51 2.78 18.20 -20.40
CA LEU A 51 3.32 18.29 -19.03
C LEU A 51 2.72 19.47 -18.26
N GLU A 52 2.62 20.65 -18.87
CA GLU A 52 2.02 21.82 -18.24
C GLU A 52 0.55 21.59 -17.84
N VAL A 53 -0.23 20.98 -18.71
CA VAL A 53 -1.63 20.62 -18.40
C VAL A 53 -1.66 19.59 -17.27
N ARG A 54 -0.81 18.55 -17.33
CA ARG A 54 -0.74 17.49 -16.32
C ARG A 54 -0.37 18.03 -14.93
N TYR A 55 0.49 19.02 -14.89
CA TYR A 55 1.03 19.60 -13.64
C TYR A 55 0.54 21.02 -13.37
N SER A 56 -0.57 21.42 -14.01
CA SER A 56 -1.28 22.65 -13.65
C SER A 56 -1.78 22.55 -12.20
N ALA A 57 -1.91 23.70 -11.53
CA ALA A 57 -2.43 23.76 -10.17
C ALA A 57 -3.81 23.08 -10.03
N GLU A 58 -4.69 23.27 -11.03
CA GLU A 58 -5.98 22.64 -11.10
C GLU A 58 -5.90 21.11 -11.20
N ALA A 59 -5.10 20.58 -12.13
CA ALA A 59 -4.93 19.14 -12.30
C ALA A 59 -4.26 18.45 -11.08
N VAL A 60 -3.40 19.17 -10.37
CA VAL A 60 -2.80 18.70 -9.12
C VAL A 60 -3.84 18.69 -8.00
N ALA A 61 -4.63 19.76 -7.85
CA ALA A 61 -5.71 19.84 -6.86
C ALA A 61 -6.78 18.75 -7.09
N ASP A 62 -7.21 18.56 -8.33
CA ASP A 62 -8.17 17.51 -8.71
C ASP A 62 -7.66 16.09 -8.36
N ARG A 63 -6.36 15.83 -8.58
CA ARG A 63 -5.76 14.55 -8.19
C ARG A 63 -5.72 14.38 -6.68
N ALA A 64 -5.35 15.42 -5.96
CA ALA A 64 -5.32 15.41 -4.50
C ALA A 64 -6.73 15.16 -3.92
N THR A 65 -7.74 15.84 -4.45
CA THR A 65 -9.14 15.66 -4.03
C THR A 65 -9.64 14.24 -4.28
N ARG A 66 -9.31 13.66 -5.44
CA ARG A 66 -9.68 12.27 -5.77
C ARG A 66 -8.91 11.24 -4.94
N ALA A 67 -7.67 11.53 -4.56
CA ALA A 67 -6.86 10.64 -3.74
C ALA A 67 -7.19 10.73 -2.24
N ALA A 68 -7.76 11.84 -1.76
CA ALA A 68 -8.01 12.11 -0.35
C ALA A 68 -8.80 10.98 0.37
N PRO A 69 -9.92 10.44 -0.17
CA PRO A 69 -10.65 9.36 0.50
C PRO A 69 -9.80 8.10 0.66
N LEU A 70 -9.02 7.74 -0.36
CA LEU A 70 -8.14 6.59 -0.33
C LEU A 70 -6.96 6.79 0.63
N THR A 71 -6.41 7.99 0.66
CA THR A 71 -5.34 8.35 1.61
C THR A 71 -5.83 8.23 3.05
N ALA A 72 -7.04 8.71 3.36
CA ALA A 72 -7.63 8.59 4.69
C ALA A 72 -7.84 7.11 5.09
N ARG A 73 -8.34 6.26 4.17
CA ARG A 73 -8.48 4.81 4.40
C ARG A 73 -7.14 4.16 4.72
N LEU A 74 -6.11 4.43 3.91
CA LEU A 74 -4.76 3.89 4.11
C LEU A 74 -4.15 4.34 5.44
N GLN A 75 -4.30 5.61 5.82
CA GLN A 75 -3.83 6.13 7.12
C GLN A 75 -4.53 5.45 8.30
N ALA A 76 -5.86 5.30 8.25
CA ALA A 76 -6.62 4.60 9.27
C ALA A 76 -6.17 3.13 9.42
N LEU A 77 -5.88 2.48 8.30
CA LEU A 77 -5.44 1.08 8.29
C LEU A 77 -3.99 0.92 8.78
N THR A 78 -3.10 1.86 8.43
CA THR A 78 -1.71 1.88 8.94
C THR A 78 -1.66 1.87 10.47
N ALA A 79 -2.60 2.54 11.14
CA ALA A 79 -2.67 2.55 12.60
C ALA A 79 -3.15 1.21 13.21
N ARG A 80 -3.75 0.32 12.43
CA ARG A 80 -4.37 -0.95 12.88
C ARG A 80 -3.55 -2.18 12.51
N VAL A 81 -2.76 -2.12 11.43
CA VAL A 81 -1.93 -3.25 11.00
C VAL A 81 -0.63 -3.31 11.80
N THR A 82 -0.14 -4.52 12.03
CA THR A 82 1.13 -4.73 12.73
C THR A 82 2.30 -4.34 11.82
N GLU A 83 3.21 -3.52 12.34
CA GLU A 83 4.45 -3.17 11.66
C GLU A 83 5.28 -4.43 11.35
N GLY A 84 5.87 -4.49 10.15
CA GLY A 84 6.64 -5.66 9.70
C GLY A 84 5.79 -6.85 9.25
N SER A 85 4.46 -6.80 9.40
CA SER A 85 3.57 -7.80 8.80
C SER A 85 3.46 -7.62 7.29
N TRP A 86 3.03 -8.69 6.58
CA TRP A 86 2.74 -8.58 5.15
C TRP A 86 1.68 -7.51 4.86
N ALA A 87 0.63 -7.43 5.67
CA ALA A 87 -0.41 -6.42 5.53
C ALA A 87 0.14 -5.01 5.73
N GLY A 88 1.01 -4.80 6.74
CA GLY A 88 1.68 -3.53 6.98
C GLY A 88 2.52 -3.09 5.80
N GLY A 89 3.40 -3.96 5.28
CA GLY A 89 4.23 -3.67 4.11
C GLY A 89 3.41 -3.41 2.83
N PHE A 90 2.28 -4.12 2.67
CA PHE A 90 1.37 -3.87 1.55
C PHE A 90 0.70 -2.50 1.65
N VAL A 91 0.16 -2.12 2.80
CA VAL A 91 -0.47 -0.81 3.05
C VAL A 91 0.54 0.33 2.85
N GLU A 92 1.77 0.18 3.32
CA GLU A 92 2.85 1.14 3.11
C GLU A 92 3.16 1.34 1.61
N SER A 93 3.30 0.24 0.86
CA SER A 93 3.51 0.27 -0.60
C SER A 93 2.37 0.97 -1.34
N LEU A 94 1.10 0.75 -0.93
CA LEU A 94 -0.05 1.45 -1.52
C LEU A 94 -0.05 2.94 -1.17
N THR A 95 0.36 3.29 0.05
CA THR A 95 0.47 4.69 0.50
C THR A 95 1.49 5.45 -0.35
N GLU A 96 2.66 4.88 -0.59
CA GLU A 96 3.66 5.46 -1.49
C GLU A 96 3.15 5.58 -2.94
N GLN A 97 2.44 4.56 -3.42
CA GLN A 97 1.86 4.57 -4.77
C GLN A 97 0.86 5.71 -4.91
N VAL A 98 -0.06 5.89 -3.96
CA VAL A 98 -1.07 6.96 -3.96
C VAL A 98 -0.41 8.33 -3.79
N ALA A 99 0.57 8.47 -2.90
CA ALA A 99 1.35 9.69 -2.71
C ALA A 99 2.09 10.11 -3.99
N SER A 100 2.56 9.14 -4.80
CA SER A 100 3.16 9.40 -6.11
C SER A 100 2.15 9.75 -7.22
N GLY A 101 0.85 9.83 -6.88
CA GLY A 101 -0.24 10.17 -7.81
C GLY A 101 -0.64 9.02 -8.75
N ARG A 102 -0.30 7.78 -8.42
CA ARG A 102 -0.71 6.60 -9.18
C ARG A 102 -2.04 6.07 -8.66
N ASN A 103 -2.88 5.60 -9.56
CA ASN A 103 -4.11 4.90 -9.19
C ASN A 103 -3.81 3.48 -8.75
N LEU A 104 -4.62 2.96 -7.83
CA LEU A 104 -4.59 1.55 -7.47
C LEU A 104 -5.31 0.71 -8.53
N SER A 105 -4.81 -0.49 -8.77
CA SER A 105 -5.49 -1.48 -9.62
C SER A 105 -6.71 -2.06 -8.90
N PRO A 106 -7.70 -2.61 -9.64
CA PRO A 106 -8.87 -3.28 -9.02
C PRO A 106 -8.46 -4.37 -8.04
N LYS A 107 -7.43 -5.14 -8.36
CA LYS A 107 -6.92 -6.19 -7.47
C LYS A 107 -6.28 -5.66 -6.19
N GLN A 108 -5.60 -4.49 -6.26
CA GLN A 108 -5.06 -3.84 -5.07
C GLN A 108 -6.18 -3.31 -4.15
N ILE A 109 -7.28 -2.81 -4.74
CA ILE A 109 -8.46 -2.36 -3.99
C ILE A 109 -9.13 -3.56 -3.31
N GLU A 110 -9.32 -4.68 -3.99
CA GLU A 110 -9.88 -5.92 -3.43
C GLU A 110 -9.06 -6.41 -2.22
N ILE A 111 -7.73 -6.43 -2.34
CA ILE A 111 -6.85 -6.83 -1.24
C ILE A 111 -6.93 -5.82 -0.08
N LEU A 112 -6.99 -4.51 -0.38
CA LEU A 112 -7.15 -3.48 0.63
C LEU A 112 -8.45 -3.66 1.42
N GLU A 113 -9.58 -3.90 0.74
CA GLU A 113 -10.88 -4.16 1.36
C GLU A 113 -10.87 -5.42 2.23
N LYS A 114 -10.16 -6.46 1.81
CA LYS A 114 -9.97 -7.66 2.62
C LYS A 114 -9.19 -7.35 3.91
N ILE A 115 -8.08 -6.60 3.82
CA ILE A 115 -7.29 -6.22 5.00
C ILE A 115 -8.12 -5.31 5.94
N GLU A 116 -8.90 -4.38 5.40
CA GLU A 116 -9.81 -3.53 6.18
C GLU A 116 -10.84 -4.39 6.96
N GLY A 117 -11.41 -5.40 6.31
CA GLY A 117 -12.33 -6.33 6.97
C GLY A 117 -11.65 -7.15 8.08
N GLU A 118 -10.43 -7.62 7.85
CA GLU A 118 -9.65 -8.39 8.84
C GLU A 118 -9.20 -7.53 10.04
N HIS A 119 -9.07 -6.22 9.86
CA HIS A 119 -8.67 -5.25 10.87
C HIS A 119 -9.82 -4.29 11.26
N SER A 120 -11.07 -4.66 10.98
CA SER A 120 -12.24 -3.90 11.41
C SER A 120 -12.44 -4.01 12.94
N ASP A 121 -13.17 -3.06 13.52
CA ASP A 121 -13.48 -3.08 14.95
C ASP A 121 -14.26 -4.35 15.33
N GLU A 122 -15.14 -4.83 14.45
CA GLU A 122 -15.88 -6.08 14.64
C GLU A 122 -14.92 -7.29 14.64
N ALA A 123 -13.96 -7.35 13.74
CA ALA A 123 -13.00 -8.45 13.68
C ALA A 123 -12.08 -8.46 14.91
N ILE A 124 -11.62 -7.27 15.36
CA ILE A 124 -10.79 -7.11 16.55
C ILE A 124 -11.58 -7.52 17.80
N ASN A 125 -12.82 -7.06 17.94
CA ASN A 125 -13.68 -7.39 19.09
C ASN A 125 -14.04 -8.89 19.09
N SER A 126 -14.33 -9.48 17.93
CA SER A 126 -14.58 -10.92 17.80
C SER A 126 -13.35 -11.74 18.20
N ALA A 127 -12.15 -11.33 17.77
CA ALA A 127 -10.91 -12.01 18.17
C ALA A 127 -10.67 -11.89 19.69
N ALA A 128 -10.88 -10.71 20.28
CA ALA A 128 -10.74 -10.51 21.72
C ALA A 128 -11.76 -11.32 22.52
N SER A 129 -13.01 -11.43 22.06
CA SER A 129 -14.04 -12.28 22.66
C SER A 129 -13.64 -13.75 22.59
N TRP A 130 -13.19 -14.21 21.41
CA TRP A 130 -12.71 -15.57 21.24
C TRP A 130 -11.53 -15.90 22.18
N ASP A 131 -10.55 -15.01 22.28
CA ASP A 131 -9.41 -15.20 23.17
C ASP A 131 -9.84 -15.32 24.64
N ALA A 132 -10.86 -14.57 25.07
CA ALA A 132 -11.42 -14.64 26.42
C ALA A 132 -12.23 -15.93 26.65
N ASP A 133 -12.93 -16.43 25.64
CA ASP A 133 -13.75 -17.62 25.70
C ASP A 133 -12.95 -18.92 25.53
N PHE A 134 -11.68 -18.83 25.07
CA PHE A 134 -10.83 -19.99 24.84
C PHE A 134 -10.38 -20.64 26.17
N SER A 135 -11.17 -21.61 26.61
CA SER A 135 -11.01 -22.30 27.89
C SER A 135 -9.86 -23.32 27.91
N ASP A 136 -9.46 -23.72 29.13
CA ASP A 136 -8.49 -24.80 29.32
C ASP A 136 -8.97 -26.15 28.74
N ASP A 137 -10.27 -26.45 28.81
CA ASP A 137 -10.87 -27.64 28.16
C ASP A 137 -10.70 -27.60 26.63
N MET A 138 -10.92 -26.42 26.01
CA MET A 138 -10.67 -26.25 24.60
C MET A 138 -9.20 -26.42 24.24
N ARG A 139 -8.29 -25.90 25.08
CA ARG A 139 -6.85 -26.09 24.93
C ARG A 139 -6.43 -27.56 25.03
N GLU A 140 -7.00 -28.30 25.96
CA GLU A 140 -6.74 -29.73 26.12
C GLU A 140 -7.17 -30.53 24.89
N ARG A 141 -8.41 -30.29 24.42
CA ARG A 141 -8.91 -30.91 23.18
C ARG A 141 -8.03 -30.59 21.98
N LEU A 142 -7.66 -29.35 21.79
CA LEU A 142 -6.77 -28.93 20.71
C LEU A 142 -5.42 -29.65 20.82
N THR A 143 -4.88 -29.80 22.04
CA THR A 143 -3.63 -30.50 22.29
C THR A 143 -3.70 -31.97 21.87
N VAL A 144 -4.78 -32.65 22.19
CA VAL A 144 -5.01 -34.06 21.79
C VAL A 144 -5.06 -34.19 20.27
N VAL A 145 -5.84 -33.32 19.62
CA VAL A 145 -5.94 -33.29 18.14
C VAL A 145 -4.60 -32.97 17.50
N ALA A 146 -3.85 -31.99 18.01
CA ALA A 146 -2.54 -31.63 17.51
C ALA A 146 -1.52 -32.78 17.63
N ARG A 147 -1.55 -33.55 18.74
CA ARG A 147 -0.70 -34.75 18.90
C ARG A 147 -1.01 -35.82 17.87
N TYR A 148 -2.30 -36.06 17.58
CA TYR A 148 -2.73 -36.99 16.53
C TYR A 148 -2.20 -36.54 15.16
N TYR A 149 -2.46 -35.28 14.75
CA TYR A 149 -2.00 -34.77 13.46
C TYR A 149 -0.47 -34.68 13.34
N ARG A 150 0.25 -34.57 14.44
CA ARG A 150 1.70 -34.62 14.45
C ARG A 150 2.23 -36.00 13.98
N THR A 151 1.57 -37.09 14.40
CA THR A 151 1.94 -38.44 13.94
C THR A 151 1.58 -38.70 12.50
N GLU A 152 0.47 -38.10 12.03
CA GLU A 152 -0.01 -38.22 10.65
C GLU A 152 0.71 -37.28 9.67
N GLY A 153 1.46 -36.29 10.17
CA GLY A 153 2.19 -35.32 9.33
C GLY A 153 1.32 -34.26 8.63
N TYR A 154 0.06 -34.08 9.07
CA TYR A 154 -0.83 -33.06 8.55
C TYR A 154 -0.81 -31.78 9.41
N PHE A 155 -1.13 -30.63 8.77
CA PHE A 155 -1.24 -29.32 9.46
C PHE A 155 -0.01 -28.93 10.25
N THR A 156 1.18 -29.28 9.79
CA THR A 156 2.45 -29.14 10.53
C THR A 156 2.65 -27.73 11.10
N ASN A 157 2.38 -26.66 10.33
CA ASN A 157 2.50 -25.27 10.79
C ASN A 157 1.59 -24.95 11.98
N LEU A 158 0.38 -25.46 12.03
CA LEU A 158 -0.55 -25.27 13.14
C LEU A 158 -0.13 -26.13 14.33
N VAL A 159 0.22 -27.38 14.09
CA VAL A 159 0.70 -28.31 15.10
C VAL A 159 1.94 -27.76 15.81
N ASP A 160 2.91 -27.21 15.08
CA ASP A 160 4.13 -26.62 15.61
C ASP A 160 3.87 -25.35 16.45
N ARG A 161 2.75 -24.67 16.22
CA ARG A 161 2.32 -23.53 17.04
C ARG A 161 1.59 -23.99 18.31
N VAL A 162 0.80 -25.05 18.22
CA VAL A 162 0.04 -25.61 19.34
C VAL A 162 0.93 -26.41 20.28
N LEU A 163 1.92 -27.13 19.76
CA LEU A 163 2.80 -28.01 20.52
C LEU A 163 4.26 -27.57 20.40
N THR A 164 4.98 -27.67 21.51
CA THR A 164 6.46 -27.59 21.48
C THR A 164 7.06 -28.79 20.75
N GLN A 165 8.35 -28.74 20.45
CA GLN A 165 9.09 -29.89 19.88
C GLN A 165 8.98 -31.16 20.74
N THR A 166 8.82 -31.02 22.05
CA THR A 166 8.63 -32.13 22.99
C THR A 166 7.16 -32.58 23.13
N GLY A 167 6.23 -31.98 22.36
CA GLY A 167 4.81 -32.34 22.39
C GLY A 167 4.01 -31.76 23.54
N GLN A 168 4.57 -30.78 24.26
CA GLN A 168 3.86 -30.05 25.31
C GLN A 168 3.02 -28.90 24.68
N PRO A 169 1.83 -28.57 25.25
CA PRO A 169 1.03 -27.47 24.74
C PRO A 169 1.74 -26.14 24.93
N THR A 170 1.55 -25.23 23.98
CA THR A 170 2.02 -23.85 24.03
C THR A 170 0.95 -22.91 24.57
N ALA A 171 1.30 -21.64 24.80
CA ALA A 171 0.33 -20.59 25.11
C ALA A 171 -0.47 -20.10 23.88
N PHE A 172 -0.24 -20.66 22.71
CA PHE A 172 -0.88 -20.27 21.46
C PHE A 172 -2.41 -20.49 21.54
N ILE A 173 -3.18 -19.47 21.18
CA ILE A 173 -4.63 -19.52 20.97
C ILE A 173 -4.87 -19.51 19.46
N PRO A 174 -5.51 -20.53 18.88
CA PRO A 174 -5.86 -20.53 17.46
C PRO A 174 -6.98 -19.51 17.20
N THR A 175 -7.14 -19.08 15.97
CA THR A 175 -8.36 -18.38 15.58
C THR A 175 -9.54 -19.34 15.63
N GLU A 176 -10.78 -18.82 15.77
CA GLU A 176 -12.00 -19.61 15.74
C GLU A 176 -12.08 -20.57 14.54
N LYS A 177 -11.60 -20.12 13.37
CA LYS A 177 -11.54 -20.93 12.14
C LYS A 177 -10.46 -22.02 12.16
N GLN A 178 -9.49 -21.94 13.05
CA GLN A 178 -8.40 -22.92 13.21
C GLN A 178 -8.69 -23.95 14.30
N TYR A 179 -9.65 -23.64 15.20
CA TYR A 179 -10.15 -24.55 16.21
C TYR A 179 -11.15 -25.51 15.64
#